data_2e7f3617ef9eeb73f1d645a28e8e7d8e
#
_entry.id   2e7f3617ef9eeb73f1d645a28e8e7d8e
#
_cell.length_a   1.000
_cell.length_b   1.000
_cell.length_c   1.000
_cell.angle_alpha   90.00
_cell.angle_beta   90.00
_cell.angle_gamma   90.00
#
_symmetry.space_group_name_H-M   'P 1'
#
loop_
_entity.id
_entity.type
_entity.pdbx_description
1 polymer ?
#
loop_
_entity_poly.entity_id
_entity_poly.type
_entity_poly.pdbx_seq_one_letter_code
_entity_poly.pdbx_strand_id
1 'polypeptide(L)'
;ISTITNDAPTVFPLGETIVTWTATDSSGNSASATQSIKIIDTTLPTITSPVDVEVEATSMENNLVEFGFAEASDQVEISTITNDAPTVFPLGETIVTWTATDSSGNSASATQTITVVDTTAPVITTPQNIIVDAVNTETLLEIGLATIDDIIDDSPIITNDAPTVFPLGETIVTW
;
A
#
# COMPACT_ATOMS: atom_id res chain seq x y z
N ILE A 1 24.39 62.11 15.93
CA ILE A 1 23.70 61.23 14.96
C ILE A 1 22.43 61.96 14.55
N SER A 2 22.27 62.19 13.26
CA SER A 2 21.09 62.85 12.68
C SER A 2 20.00 61.84 12.35
N THR A 3 20.40 60.72 11.73
CA THR A 3 19.45 59.66 11.32
C THR A 3 20.05 58.28 11.49
N ILE A 4 19.20 57.30 11.74
CA ILE A 4 19.48 55.89 11.62
C ILE A 4 18.40 55.28 10.70
N THR A 5 18.84 54.60 9.67
CA THR A 5 18.00 53.94 8.66
C THR A 5 18.42 52.48 8.46
N ASN A 6 17.58 51.69 7.87
CA ASN A 6 17.92 50.35 7.41
C ASN A 6 17.18 50.03 6.10
N ASP A 7 17.64 48.98 5.43
CA ASP A 7 17.12 48.48 4.17
C ASP A 7 16.27 47.21 4.33
N ALA A 8 15.78 46.95 5.58
CA ALA A 8 14.97 45.76 5.87
C ALA A 8 13.70 45.71 5.00
N PRO A 9 13.37 44.58 4.41
CA PRO A 9 12.10 44.39 3.71
C PRO A 9 10.94 44.40 4.72
N THR A 10 9.73 44.70 4.25
CA THR A 10 8.51 44.60 5.08
C THR A 10 8.12 43.19 5.44
N VAL A 11 8.54 42.21 4.63
CA VAL A 11 8.31 40.75 4.85
C VAL A 11 9.64 40.04 4.58
N PHE A 12 10.06 39.20 5.51
CA PHE A 12 11.24 38.38 5.37
C PHE A 12 10.90 37.02 4.73
N PRO A 13 11.54 36.65 3.62
CA PRO A 13 11.37 35.33 3.01
C PRO A 13 12.07 34.24 3.84
N LEU A 14 11.78 32.98 3.54
CA LEU A 14 12.58 31.84 4.03
C LEU A 14 14.04 31.99 3.59
N GLY A 15 14.94 31.54 4.45
CA GLY A 15 16.39 31.69 4.25
C GLY A 15 17.00 32.86 5.01
N GLU A 16 18.15 33.33 4.55
CA GLU A 16 18.92 34.40 5.20
C GLU A 16 18.71 35.73 4.46
N THR A 17 18.39 36.76 5.23
CA THR A 17 18.34 38.16 4.75
C THR A 17 19.36 38.97 5.53
N ILE A 18 20.24 39.68 4.84
CA ILE A 18 21.19 40.63 5.42
C ILE A 18 20.55 42.01 5.40
N VAL A 19 20.39 42.62 6.57
CA VAL A 19 19.90 43.99 6.74
C VAL A 19 21.07 44.90 7.04
N THR A 20 21.21 45.99 6.29
CA THR A 20 22.22 47.03 6.50
C THR A 20 21.64 48.20 7.28
N TRP A 21 22.21 48.47 8.43
CA TRP A 21 21.90 49.63 9.26
C TRP A 21 22.90 50.77 8.95
N THR A 22 22.40 51.95 8.68
CA THR A 22 23.23 53.12 8.38
C THR A 22 22.92 54.24 9.35
N ALA A 23 23.96 54.75 9.99
CA ALA A 23 23.89 55.90 10.84
C ALA A 23 24.60 57.09 10.15
N THR A 24 23.95 58.25 10.14
CA THR A 24 24.50 59.49 9.54
C THR A 24 24.54 60.59 10.58
N ASP A 25 25.67 61.30 10.70
CA ASP A 25 25.80 62.45 11.61
C ASP A 25 25.23 63.73 11.00
N SER A 26 25.26 64.80 11.77
CA SER A 26 24.78 66.12 11.31
C SER A 26 25.66 66.79 10.26
N SER A 27 26.89 66.30 10.04
CA SER A 27 27.83 66.72 9.05
C SER A 27 27.80 65.93 7.75
N GLY A 28 26.92 64.88 7.71
CA GLY A 28 26.74 64.01 6.56
C GLY A 28 27.66 62.77 6.52
N ASN A 29 28.52 62.56 7.55
CA ASN A 29 29.34 61.34 7.61
C ASN A 29 28.50 60.16 8.01
N SER A 30 28.72 59.00 7.34
CA SER A 30 27.93 57.78 7.56
C SER A 30 28.80 56.59 7.90
N ALA A 31 28.27 55.72 8.75
CA ALA A 31 28.82 54.39 9.05
C ALA A 31 27.71 53.35 8.98
N SER A 32 28.07 52.14 8.52
CA SER A 32 27.09 51.02 8.37
C SER A 32 27.56 49.79 9.10
N ALA A 33 26.57 48.98 9.52
CA ALA A 33 26.77 47.66 10.09
C ALA A 33 25.66 46.73 9.59
N THR A 34 25.95 45.44 9.50
CA THR A 34 24.98 44.41 9.02
C THR A 34 24.42 43.58 10.12
N GLN A 35 23.19 43.16 9.96
CA GLN A 35 22.46 42.17 10.78
C GLN A 35 21.96 41.03 9.88
N SER A 36 22.28 39.81 10.21
CA SER A 36 21.69 38.63 9.55
C SER A 36 20.36 38.23 10.24
N ILE A 37 19.33 38.06 9.45
CA ILE A 37 18.04 37.53 9.88
C ILE A 37 17.78 36.22 9.10
N LYS A 38 17.58 35.14 9.81
CA LYS A 38 17.33 33.83 9.23
C LYS A 38 15.91 33.37 9.58
N ILE A 39 15.09 33.19 8.57
CA ILE A 39 13.76 32.56 8.68
C ILE A 39 13.90 31.11 8.27
N ILE A 40 13.51 30.20 9.14
CA ILE A 40 13.54 28.75 8.92
C ILE A 40 12.16 28.18 9.12
N ASP A 41 11.87 27.17 8.36
CA ASP A 41 10.71 26.32 8.57
C ASP A 41 11.18 24.98 9.16
N THR A 42 10.58 24.59 10.28
CA THR A 42 10.83 23.33 10.99
C THR A 42 9.51 22.58 11.25
N THR A 43 8.42 23.04 10.64
CA THR A 43 7.11 22.44 10.77
C THR A 43 7.08 21.15 9.94
N LEU A 44 6.57 20.07 10.51
CA LEU A 44 6.36 18.84 9.77
C LEU A 44 5.06 18.94 8.97
N PRO A 45 5.02 18.43 7.73
CA PRO A 45 3.77 18.31 6.99
C PRO A 45 2.79 17.38 7.70
N THR A 46 1.51 17.59 7.48
CA THR A 46 0.48 16.62 7.79
C THR A 46 0.25 15.73 6.58
N ILE A 47 0.10 14.42 6.81
CA ILE A 47 -0.19 13.45 5.75
C ILE A 47 -1.33 12.52 6.19
N THR A 48 -2.24 12.23 5.26
CA THR A 48 -3.31 11.26 5.42
C THR A 48 -3.17 10.20 4.34
N SER A 49 -2.99 8.93 4.77
CA SER A 49 -2.97 7.79 3.85
C SER A 49 -4.36 7.56 3.25
N PRO A 50 -4.46 6.92 2.07
CA PRO A 50 -5.72 6.38 1.58
C PRO A 50 -6.30 5.35 2.58
N VAL A 51 -7.57 4.99 2.40
CA VAL A 51 -8.20 3.91 3.16
C VAL A 51 -7.52 2.58 2.87
N ASP A 52 -7.55 1.66 3.84
CA ASP A 52 -7.06 0.29 3.65
C ASP A 52 -7.86 -0.40 2.55
N VAL A 53 -7.21 -1.32 1.83
CA VAL A 53 -7.77 -2.03 0.68
C VAL A 53 -7.70 -3.52 0.93
N GLU A 54 -8.81 -4.22 0.68
CA GLU A 54 -8.88 -5.67 0.62
C GLU A 54 -9.36 -6.11 -0.75
N VAL A 55 -8.66 -7.05 -1.38
CA VAL A 55 -8.97 -7.57 -2.72
C VAL A 55 -8.83 -9.08 -2.77
N GLU A 56 -9.63 -9.70 -3.65
CA GLU A 56 -9.49 -11.13 -3.97
C GLU A 56 -8.20 -11.40 -4.74
N ALA A 57 -7.51 -12.48 -4.40
CA ALA A 57 -6.29 -12.89 -5.04
C ALA A 57 -6.55 -13.43 -6.46
N THR A 58 -5.69 -13.05 -7.39
CA THR A 58 -5.62 -13.61 -8.75
C THR A 58 -4.34 -14.42 -8.97
N SER A 59 -3.46 -14.42 -8.00
CA SER A 59 -2.17 -15.13 -8.00
C SER A 59 -1.62 -15.17 -6.57
N MET A 60 -0.81 -16.17 -6.25
CA MET A 60 -0.10 -16.26 -4.96
C MET A 60 0.81 -15.05 -4.68
N GLU A 61 1.48 -14.50 -5.70
CA GLU A 61 2.55 -13.51 -5.50
C GLU A 61 2.41 -12.24 -6.36
N ASN A 62 1.55 -12.24 -7.39
CA ASN A 62 1.56 -11.20 -8.42
C ASN A 62 0.20 -10.54 -8.61
N ASN A 63 -0.37 -9.99 -7.55
CA ASN A 63 -1.65 -9.30 -7.62
C ASN A 63 -1.43 -7.82 -7.90
N LEU A 64 -2.12 -7.28 -8.91
CA LEU A 64 -2.16 -5.85 -9.18
C LEU A 64 -3.29 -5.24 -8.35
N VAL A 65 -2.97 -4.23 -7.54
CA VAL A 65 -3.93 -3.56 -6.67
C VAL A 65 -3.90 -2.06 -6.91
N GLU A 66 -5.06 -1.45 -7.09
CA GLU A 66 -5.22 0.00 -7.08
C GLU A 66 -5.52 0.44 -5.64
N PHE A 67 -4.64 1.22 -5.02
CA PHE A 67 -4.70 1.57 -3.61
C PHE A 67 -4.77 3.08 -3.33
N GLY A 68 -4.97 3.91 -4.39
CA GLY A 68 -5.21 5.35 -4.25
C GLY A 68 -3.94 6.17 -4.08
N PHE A 69 -4.12 7.41 -3.55
CA PHE A 69 -3.05 8.38 -3.33
C PHE A 69 -3.25 9.04 -1.96
N ALA A 70 -2.14 9.28 -1.26
CA ALA A 70 -2.15 10.04 0.00
C ALA A 70 -2.34 11.54 -0.27
N GLU A 71 -2.94 12.23 0.69
CA GLU A 71 -3.05 13.69 0.70
C GLU A 71 -2.13 14.27 1.78
N ALA A 72 -1.50 15.41 1.47
CA ALA A 72 -0.64 16.10 2.43
C ALA A 72 -0.82 17.61 2.34
N SER A 73 -0.56 18.29 3.47
CA SER A 73 -0.56 19.74 3.55
C SER A 73 0.47 20.26 4.55
N ASP A 74 1.00 21.44 4.26
CA ASP A 74 1.89 22.19 5.15
C ASP A 74 1.66 23.70 5.00
N GLN A 75 2.19 24.52 5.96
CA GLN A 75 2.15 25.97 5.89
C GLN A 75 3.12 26.55 4.85
N VAL A 76 4.19 25.82 4.60
CA VAL A 76 5.10 26.06 3.48
C VAL A 76 4.67 25.12 2.34
N GLU A 77 5.28 24.93 1.30
CA GLU A 77 4.85 24.12 0.17
C GLU A 77 5.25 22.65 0.34
N ILE A 78 4.33 21.70 0.05
CA ILE A 78 4.67 20.28 -0.11
C ILE A 78 5.50 20.11 -1.39
N SER A 79 6.68 19.55 -1.23
CA SER A 79 7.60 19.26 -2.34
C SER A 79 7.31 17.92 -3.00
N THR A 80 7.13 16.87 -2.19
CA THR A 80 6.90 15.52 -2.70
C THR A 80 5.98 14.69 -1.78
N ILE A 81 5.23 13.78 -2.40
CA ILE A 81 4.57 12.66 -1.73
C ILE A 81 5.03 11.38 -2.43
N THR A 82 5.55 10.43 -1.67
CA THR A 82 6.06 9.15 -2.16
C THR A 82 5.51 8.00 -1.35
N ASN A 83 5.62 6.77 -1.87
CA ASN A 83 5.34 5.56 -1.12
C ASN A 83 6.36 4.46 -1.47
N ASP A 84 6.37 3.40 -0.65
CA ASP A 84 7.23 2.22 -0.77
C ASP A 84 6.47 0.99 -1.30
N ALA A 85 5.28 1.17 -1.88
CA ALA A 85 4.47 0.07 -2.39
C ALA A 85 5.22 -0.75 -3.44
N PRO A 86 5.13 -2.09 -3.38
CA PRO A 86 5.64 -2.94 -4.44
C PRO A 86 4.79 -2.77 -5.72
N THR A 87 5.34 -3.18 -6.86
CA THR A 87 4.60 -3.16 -8.14
C THR A 87 3.50 -4.22 -8.21
N VAL A 88 3.64 -5.30 -7.44
CA VAL A 88 2.66 -6.39 -7.28
C VAL A 88 2.63 -6.82 -5.82
N PHE A 89 1.49 -7.29 -5.35
CA PHE A 89 1.26 -7.66 -3.96
C PHE A 89 1.16 -9.19 -3.83
N PRO A 90 1.84 -9.80 -2.84
CA PRO A 90 1.65 -11.21 -2.51
C PRO A 90 0.31 -11.43 -1.81
N LEU A 91 -0.10 -12.70 -1.69
CA LEU A 91 -1.20 -13.09 -0.81
C LEU A 91 -0.90 -12.67 0.64
N GLY A 92 -1.91 -12.16 1.34
CA GLY A 92 -1.81 -11.67 2.71
C GLY A 92 -1.69 -10.15 2.82
N GLU A 93 -1.15 -9.69 3.93
CA GLU A 93 -1.07 -8.27 4.28
C GLU A 93 0.25 -7.63 3.85
N THR A 94 0.17 -6.46 3.24
CA THR A 94 1.31 -5.59 2.92
C THR A 94 1.05 -4.20 3.48
N ILE A 95 1.97 -3.68 4.27
CA ILE A 95 1.91 -2.31 4.77
C ILE A 95 2.67 -1.41 3.82
N VAL A 96 1.99 -0.39 3.31
CA VAL A 96 2.55 0.66 2.45
C VAL A 96 2.77 1.92 3.30
N THR A 97 3.99 2.45 3.27
CA THR A 97 4.35 3.70 3.95
C THR A 97 4.33 4.86 2.95
N TRP A 98 3.49 5.83 3.23
CA TRP A 98 3.42 7.10 2.50
C TRP A 98 4.25 8.15 3.21
N THR A 99 5.06 8.91 2.48
CA THR A 99 5.91 9.96 3.04
C THR A 99 5.70 11.27 2.28
N ALA A 100 5.34 12.32 3.01
CA ALA A 100 5.30 13.69 2.50
C ALA A 100 6.54 14.44 2.96
N THR A 101 7.13 15.22 2.06
CA THR A 101 8.26 16.12 2.34
C THR A 101 7.93 17.51 1.84
N ASP A 102 8.15 18.52 2.68
CA ASP A 102 7.98 19.92 2.31
C ASP A 102 9.19 20.49 1.54
N SER A 103 9.10 21.77 1.14
CA SER A 103 10.17 22.46 0.43
C SER A 103 11.38 22.80 1.31
N SER A 104 11.23 22.70 2.63
CA SER A 104 12.30 22.95 3.62
C SER A 104 13.04 21.65 4.02
N GLY A 105 12.51 20.48 3.59
CA GLY A 105 13.08 19.16 3.85
C GLY A 105 12.52 18.48 5.11
N ASN A 106 11.48 19.04 5.75
CA ASN A 106 10.79 18.34 6.85
C ASN A 106 9.87 17.27 6.27
N SER A 107 9.76 16.12 6.95
CA SER A 107 8.99 14.97 6.45
C SER A 107 8.10 14.36 7.52
N ALA A 108 6.94 13.82 7.09
CA ALA A 108 6.03 13.02 7.90
C ALA A 108 5.55 11.81 7.10
N SER A 109 5.13 10.75 7.81
CA SER A 109 4.67 9.51 7.19
C SER A 109 3.36 9.02 7.78
N ALA A 110 2.58 8.29 6.96
CA ALA A 110 1.38 7.57 7.32
C ALA A 110 1.38 6.20 6.64
N THR A 111 0.71 5.21 7.21
CA THR A 111 0.65 3.85 6.67
C THR A 111 -0.74 3.52 6.14
N GLN A 112 -0.79 2.65 5.14
CA GLN A 112 -1.97 2.04 4.56
C GLN A 112 -1.75 0.53 4.52
N THR A 113 -2.78 -0.25 4.87
CA THR A 113 -2.76 -1.71 4.77
C THR A 113 -3.42 -2.15 3.47
N ILE A 114 -2.73 -3.01 2.71
CA ILE A 114 -3.25 -3.69 1.54
C ILE A 114 -3.31 -5.17 1.86
N THR A 115 -4.52 -5.76 1.80
CA THR A 115 -4.76 -7.17 2.08
C THR A 115 -5.24 -7.88 0.83
N VAL A 116 -4.50 -8.89 0.39
CA VAL A 116 -4.88 -9.79 -0.69
C VAL A 116 -5.35 -11.09 -0.07
N VAL A 117 -6.61 -11.45 -0.26
CA VAL A 117 -7.25 -12.64 0.31
C VAL A 117 -7.63 -13.63 -0.78
N ASP A 118 -7.61 -14.91 -0.45
CA ASP A 118 -8.23 -15.96 -1.24
C ASP A 118 -9.47 -16.44 -0.49
N THR A 119 -10.63 -16.19 -1.07
CA THR A 119 -11.94 -16.65 -0.58
C THR A 119 -12.63 -17.55 -1.60
N THR A 120 -11.98 -17.84 -2.71
CA THR A 120 -12.52 -18.68 -3.79
C THR A 120 -12.29 -20.14 -3.47
N ALA A 121 -13.37 -20.91 -3.41
CA ALA A 121 -13.27 -22.35 -3.17
C ALA A 121 -12.78 -23.08 -4.44
N PRO A 122 -12.02 -24.19 -4.29
CA PRO A 122 -11.57 -24.99 -5.42
C PRO A 122 -12.73 -25.63 -6.18
N VAL A 123 -12.55 -25.87 -7.47
CA VAL A 123 -13.51 -26.48 -8.36
C VAL A 123 -13.17 -27.97 -8.54
N ILE A 124 -14.11 -28.85 -8.13
CA ILE A 124 -13.96 -30.28 -8.28
C ILE A 124 -14.72 -30.75 -9.52
N THR A 125 -14.03 -31.51 -10.38
CA THR A 125 -14.62 -32.21 -11.52
C THR A 125 -14.63 -33.73 -11.24
N THR A 126 -15.80 -34.27 -11.06
CA THR A 126 -15.97 -35.71 -10.78
C THR A 126 -15.80 -36.57 -12.04
N PRO A 127 -15.41 -37.87 -11.92
CA PRO A 127 -15.49 -38.84 -13.00
C PRO A 127 -16.94 -39.01 -13.51
N GLN A 128 -17.08 -39.61 -14.68
CA GLN A 128 -18.41 -39.95 -15.21
C GLN A 128 -19.11 -41.03 -14.37
N ASN A 129 -20.44 -40.94 -14.33
CA ASN A 129 -21.25 -42.01 -13.71
C ASN A 129 -20.99 -43.35 -14.38
N ILE A 130 -20.93 -44.40 -13.57
CA ILE A 130 -20.65 -45.79 -14.00
C ILE A 130 -21.89 -46.63 -13.81
N ILE A 131 -22.23 -47.41 -14.82
CA ILE A 131 -23.27 -48.43 -14.77
C ILE A 131 -22.63 -49.77 -15.17
N VAL A 132 -22.70 -50.76 -14.27
CA VAL A 132 -22.15 -52.10 -14.50
C VAL A 132 -23.15 -53.17 -14.10
N ASP A 133 -23.08 -54.32 -14.77
CA ASP A 133 -23.82 -55.52 -14.36
C ASP A 133 -23.21 -56.14 -13.12
N ALA A 134 -24.02 -56.45 -12.14
CA ALA A 134 -23.55 -57.10 -10.94
C ALA A 134 -23.14 -58.55 -11.20
N VAL A 135 -21.97 -58.92 -10.70
CA VAL A 135 -21.52 -60.34 -10.69
C VAL A 135 -21.85 -61.04 -9.40
N ASN A 136 -22.10 -60.29 -8.33
CA ASN A 136 -22.46 -60.76 -6.98
C ASN A 136 -23.31 -59.66 -6.28
N THR A 137 -23.70 -59.89 -5.03
CA THR A 137 -24.36 -58.88 -4.18
C THR A 137 -23.46 -57.74 -3.83
N GLU A 138 -22.15 -57.90 -3.95
CA GLU A 138 -21.12 -56.88 -3.73
C GLU A 138 -20.14 -56.89 -4.93
N THR A 139 -19.85 -55.74 -5.50
CA THR A 139 -19.01 -55.60 -6.69
C THR A 139 -17.80 -54.71 -6.39
N LEU A 140 -16.60 -55.21 -6.70
CA LEU A 140 -15.39 -54.40 -6.71
C LEU A 140 -15.40 -53.54 -7.98
N LEU A 141 -15.24 -52.25 -7.83
CA LEU A 141 -15.28 -51.30 -8.94
C LEU A 141 -14.26 -50.20 -8.74
N GLU A 142 -13.53 -49.84 -9.80
CA GLU A 142 -12.72 -48.66 -9.82
C GLU A 142 -13.52 -47.46 -10.34
N ILE A 143 -13.66 -46.42 -9.50
CA ILE A 143 -14.55 -45.29 -9.78
C ILE A 143 -13.84 -44.16 -10.53
N GLY A 144 -12.54 -44.30 -10.86
CA GLY A 144 -11.73 -43.25 -11.45
C GLY A 144 -11.21 -42.25 -10.41
N LEU A 145 -10.69 -41.16 -10.90
CA LEU A 145 -10.16 -40.06 -10.10
C LEU A 145 -10.89 -38.76 -10.47
N ALA A 146 -11.32 -38.02 -9.47
CA ALA A 146 -11.75 -36.63 -9.68
C ALA A 146 -10.52 -35.74 -9.89
N THR A 147 -10.71 -34.60 -10.55
CA THR A 147 -9.73 -33.53 -10.65
C THR A 147 -10.21 -32.33 -9.85
N ILE A 148 -9.24 -31.54 -9.38
CA ILE A 148 -9.50 -30.33 -8.62
C ILE A 148 -8.66 -29.22 -9.23
N ASP A 149 -9.22 -28.02 -9.30
CA ASP A 149 -8.57 -26.83 -9.84
C ASP A 149 -8.83 -25.66 -8.90
N ASP A 150 -7.78 -24.93 -8.58
CA ASP A 150 -7.82 -23.71 -7.79
C ASP A 150 -6.84 -22.68 -8.34
N ILE A 151 -7.17 -21.40 -8.26
CA ILE A 151 -6.33 -20.32 -8.81
C ILE A 151 -5.10 -20.06 -7.93
N ILE A 152 -5.24 -20.30 -6.63
CA ILE A 152 -4.22 -19.93 -5.64
C ILE A 152 -3.51 -21.17 -5.11
N ASP A 153 -4.20 -22.29 -4.88
CA ASP A 153 -3.59 -23.51 -4.35
C ASP A 153 -3.22 -24.46 -5.50
N ASP A 154 -1.94 -24.61 -5.80
CA ASP A 154 -1.40 -25.52 -6.82
C ASP A 154 -1.51 -27.01 -6.41
N SER A 155 -1.86 -27.30 -5.17
CA SER A 155 -1.86 -28.69 -4.63
C SER A 155 -3.01 -28.95 -3.67
N PRO A 156 -4.26 -28.62 -4.03
CA PRO A 156 -5.41 -28.86 -3.17
C PRO A 156 -5.62 -30.37 -2.94
N ILE A 157 -6.07 -30.73 -1.74
CA ILE A 157 -6.30 -32.13 -1.36
C ILE A 157 -7.72 -32.53 -1.71
N ILE A 158 -7.87 -33.64 -2.44
CA ILE A 158 -9.15 -34.26 -2.77
C ILE A 158 -9.32 -35.61 -2.06
N THR A 159 -10.49 -35.84 -1.50
CA THR A 159 -10.88 -37.10 -0.85
C THR A 159 -12.27 -37.53 -1.32
N ASN A 160 -12.63 -38.77 -1.09
CA ASN A 160 -13.97 -39.29 -1.35
C ASN A 160 -14.41 -40.28 -0.26
N ASP A 161 -15.72 -40.57 -0.24
CA ASP A 161 -16.37 -41.50 0.68
C ASP A 161 -16.74 -42.85 0.04
N ALA A 162 -16.13 -43.18 -1.11
CA ALA A 162 -16.45 -44.42 -1.82
C ALA A 162 -16.21 -45.65 -0.95
N PRO A 163 -17.15 -46.59 -0.92
CA PRO A 163 -16.95 -47.88 -0.23
C PRO A 163 -15.95 -48.74 -1.00
N THR A 164 -15.32 -49.68 -0.31
CA THR A 164 -14.40 -50.64 -0.95
C THR A 164 -15.11 -51.64 -1.87
N VAL A 165 -16.41 -51.90 -1.61
CA VAL A 165 -17.29 -52.73 -2.43
C VAL A 165 -18.64 -52.07 -2.57
N PHE A 166 -19.23 -52.14 -3.75
CA PHE A 166 -20.52 -51.54 -4.08
C PHE A 166 -21.65 -52.53 -4.02
N PRO A 167 -22.73 -52.27 -3.23
CA PRO A 167 -23.92 -53.11 -3.18
C PRO A 167 -24.76 -52.93 -4.46
N LEU A 168 -25.73 -53.87 -4.64
CA LEU A 168 -26.76 -53.70 -5.67
C LEU A 168 -27.56 -52.41 -5.43
N GLY A 169 -27.82 -51.68 -6.52
CA GLY A 169 -28.55 -50.42 -6.50
C GLY A 169 -27.65 -49.23 -6.86
N GLU A 170 -28.07 -48.07 -6.41
CA GLU A 170 -27.33 -46.82 -6.63
C GLU A 170 -26.50 -46.46 -5.38
N THR A 171 -25.24 -46.12 -5.59
CA THR A 171 -24.36 -45.54 -4.57
C THR A 171 -23.91 -44.20 -5.04
N ILE A 172 -24.13 -43.15 -4.24
CA ILE A 172 -23.64 -41.83 -4.49
C ILE A 172 -22.28 -41.69 -3.79
N VAL A 173 -21.26 -41.29 -4.52
CA VAL A 173 -19.94 -40.99 -3.99
C VAL A 173 -19.75 -39.50 -3.96
N THR A 174 -19.36 -38.97 -2.79
CA THR A 174 -19.05 -37.55 -2.57
C THR A 174 -17.56 -37.36 -2.60
N TRP A 175 -17.18 -36.40 -3.35
CA TRP A 175 -15.76 -35.97 -3.47
C TRP A 175 -15.55 -34.65 -2.73
#